data_e9430f606c352abcdad41db5010db6de
#
_entry.id   e9430f606c352abcdad41db5010db6de
#
_cell.length_a   1.000
_cell.length_b   1.000
_cell.length_c   1.000
_cell.angle_alpha   90.00
_cell.angle_beta   90.00
_cell.angle_gamma   90.00
#
_symmetry.space_group_name_H-M   'P 1'
#
loop_
_entity.id
_entity.type
_entity.pdbx_description
1 polymer ?
#
loop_
_entity_poly.entity_id
_entity_poly.type
_entity_poly.pdbx_seq_one_letter_code
_entity_poly.pdbx_strand_id
1 'polypeptide(L)'
;MFGIFAPGAETARLTYFGLFALQHRGQESAGIAVSDRETLTVFKDLGLVAQVFDETTLSALHGDIAIGHTRYSTTGSSVWENSQPVYRQIDANGIALTHNGNLTNTGELAERIGKLFATTDSELMTEAIAQAMSIHNLTLPNALMRTLPAFRGAFTLAI
;
A
#
# COMPACT_ATOMS: atom_id res chain seq x y z
N MET A 1 -4.72 0.25 8.97
CA MET A 1 -3.62 -0.50 8.37
C MET A 1 -2.89 -1.34 9.41
N PHE A 2 -2.21 -2.38 8.96
CA PHE A 2 -1.46 -3.33 9.78
C PHE A 2 -0.15 -3.65 9.06
N GLY A 3 0.94 -3.90 9.80
CA GLY A 3 2.21 -4.31 9.23
C GLY A 3 2.92 -5.27 10.18
N ILE A 4 3.59 -6.29 9.61
CA ILE A 4 4.29 -7.31 10.37
C ILE A 4 5.57 -7.75 9.64
N PHE A 5 6.62 -7.98 10.42
CA PHE A 5 7.80 -8.72 10.01
C PHE A 5 7.94 -9.93 10.93
N ALA A 6 7.79 -11.15 10.40
CA ALA A 6 7.80 -12.38 11.18
C ALA A 6 8.32 -13.55 10.32
N PRO A 7 9.66 -13.68 10.17
CA PRO A 7 10.24 -14.77 9.41
C PRO A 7 9.80 -16.15 9.91
N GLY A 8 9.39 -17.00 8.98
CA GLY A 8 8.92 -18.36 9.28
C GLY A 8 7.49 -18.44 9.82
N ALA A 9 6.76 -17.30 9.92
CA ALA A 9 5.35 -17.29 10.27
C ALA A 9 4.47 -17.09 9.04
N GLU A 10 3.17 -17.39 9.16
CA GLU A 10 2.17 -17.11 8.13
C GLU A 10 1.75 -15.62 8.18
N THR A 11 2.62 -14.74 7.68
CA THR A 11 2.45 -13.28 7.79
C THR A 11 1.17 -12.77 7.15
N ALA A 12 0.73 -13.36 6.02
CA ALA A 12 -0.54 -13.03 5.39
C ALA A 12 -1.73 -13.32 6.32
N ARG A 13 -1.73 -14.47 6.98
CA ARG A 13 -2.78 -14.87 7.92
C ARG A 13 -2.79 -13.99 9.16
N LEU A 14 -1.63 -13.67 9.71
CA LEU A 14 -1.53 -12.72 10.83
C LEU A 14 -2.02 -11.33 10.43
N THR A 15 -1.72 -10.89 9.21
CA THR A 15 -2.21 -9.63 8.67
C THR A 15 -3.72 -9.66 8.47
N TYR A 16 -4.29 -10.76 7.95
CA TYR A 16 -5.73 -10.95 7.85
C TYR A 16 -6.41 -10.75 9.21
N PHE A 17 -5.94 -11.41 10.27
CA PHE A 17 -6.52 -11.25 11.61
C PHE A 17 -6.36 -9.82 12.15
N GLY A 18 -5.22 -9.17 11.88
CA GLY A 18 -5.01 -7.77 12.21
C GLY A 18 -6.01 -6.84 11.50
N LEU A 19 -6.25 -7.07 10.20
CA LEU A 19 -7.23 -6.31 9.42
C LEU A 19 -8.67 -6.62 9.85
N PHE A 20 -8.98 -7.87 10.15
CA PHE A 20 -10.30 -8.26 10.66
C PHE A 20 -10.64 -7.54 11.97
N ALA A 21 -9.68 -7.45 12.89
CA ALA A 21 -9.83 -6.67 14.12
C ALA A 21 -10.01 -5.17 13.87
N LEU A 22 -9.43 -4.65 12.77
CA LEU A 22 -9.52 -3.25 12.35
C LEU A 22 -10.70 -2.97 11.40
N GLN A 23 -11.52 -3.96 11.05
CA GLN A 23 -12.61 -3.85 10.07
C GLN A 23 -13.57 -2.69 10.35
N HIS A 24 -13.82 -2.38 11.61
CA HIS A 24 -14.66 -1.25 12.02
C HIS A 24 -14.11 0.13 11.57
N ARG A 25 -12.87 0.19 11.13
CA ARG A 25 -12.18 1.40 10.64
C ARG A 25 -12.16 1.54 9.11
N GLY A 26 -12.67 0.54 8.38
CA GLY A 26 -12.76 0.60 6.93
C GLY A 26 -13.51 -0.62 6.39
N GLN A 27 -14.52 -0.38 5.55
CA GLN A 27 -15.45 -1.41 5.09
C GLN A 27 -15.65 -1.41 3.57
N GLU A 28 -14.87 -0.61 2.83
CA GLU A 28 -15.02 -0.46 1.38
C GLU A 28 -14.16 -1.43 0.59
N SER A 29 -12.93 -1.62 1.05
CA SER A 29 -11.99 -2.56 0.43
C SER A 29 -11.01 -3.06 1.45
N ALA A 30 -10.40 -4.20 1.16
CA ALA A 30 -9.31 -4.78 1.93
C ALA A 30 -8.20 -5.24 0.99
N GLY A 31 -6.95 -5.19 1.47
CA GLY A 31 -5.82 -5.66 0.69
C GLY A 31 -4.63 -6.01 1.58
N ILE A 32 -3.83 -6.95 1.10
CA ILE A 32 -2.59 -7.41 1.73
C ILE A 32 -1.49 -7.45 0.66
N ALA A 33 -0.32 -6.94 1.00
CA ALA A 33 0.91 -7.14 0.26
C ALA A 33 1.87 -7.96 1.12
N VAL A 34 2.53 -8.94 0.52
CA VAL A 34 3.49 -9.81 1.19
C VAL A 34 4.78 -9.88 0.38
N SER A 35 5.92 -9.87 1.06
CA SER A 35 7.22 -10.05 0.43
C SER A 35 8.04 -11.14 1.13
N ASP A 36 8.67 -11.99 0.32
CA ASP A 36 9.69 -12.96 0.71
C ASP A 36 11.12 -12.43 0.48
N ARG A 37 11.26 -11.13 0.16
CA ARG A 37 12.47 -10.37 -0.20
C ARG A 37 12.92 -10.53 -1.65
N GLU A 38 12.43 -11.51 -2.39
CA GLU A 38 12.67 -11.70 -3.83
C GLU A 38 11.46 -11.26 -4.63
N THR A 39 10.27 -11.58 -4.13
CA THR A 39 9.00 -11.25 -4.79
C THR A 39 8.12 -10.40 -3.87
N LEU A 40 7.29 -9.58 -4.49
CA LEU A 40 6.25 -8.79 -3.83
C LEU A 40 4.90 -9.15 -4.44
N THR A 41 4.06 -9.81 -3.66
CA THR A 41 2.73 -10.23 -4.08
C THR A 41 1.68 -9.36 -3.41
N VAL A 42 0.73 -8.84 -4.19
CA VAL A 42 -0.37 -7.99 -3.69
C VAL A 42 -1.70 -8.60 -4.09
N PHE A 43 -2.58 -8.78 -3.11
CA PHE A 43 -3.98 -9.12 -3.36
C PHE A 43 -4.88 -8.11 -2.66
N LYS A 44 -5.84 -7.54 -3.39
CA LYS A 44 -6.79 -6.56 -2.87
C LYS A 44 -8.08 -6.60 -3.66
N ASP A 45 -9.19 -6.32 -2.99
CA ASP A 45 -10.49 -6.19 -3.67
C ASP A 45 -11.44 -5.31 -2.85
N LEU A 46 -12.58 -4.98 -3.46
CA LEU A 46 -13.70 -4.31 -2.80
C LEU A 46 -14.42 -5.30 -1.88
N GLY A 47 -14.79 -4.84 -0.70
CA GLY A 47 -15.53 -5.62 0.28
C GLY A 47 -14.88 -5.71 1.66
N LEU A 48 -15.51 -6.45 2.53
CA LEU A 48 -15.02 -6.72 3.87
C LEU A 48 -13.86 -7.72 3.86
N VAL A 49 -13.00 -7.68 4.86
CA VAL A 49 -11.83 -8.56 4.98
C VAL A 49 -12.18 -10.03 4.76
N ALA A 50 -13.26 -10.52 5.41
CA ALA A 50 -13.72 -11.90 5.27
C ALA A 50 -14.38 -12.23 3.93
N GLN A 51 -14.70 -11.24 3.11
CA GLN A 51 -15.22 -11.42 1.76
C GLN A 51 -14.10 -11.44 0.72
N VAL A 52 -13.06 -10.63 0.96
CA VAL A 52 -11.92 -10.46 0.06
C VAL A 52 -10.93 -11.62 0.18
N PHE A 53 -10.73 -12.16 1.37
CA PHE A 53 -9.74 -13.19 1.64
C PHE A 53 -10.39 -14.49 2.08
N ASP A 54 -10.12 -15.54 1.33
CA ASP A 54 -10.38 -16.93 1.68
C ASP A 54 -9.09 -17.68 2.00
N GLU A 55 -9.21 -18.94 2.39
CA GLU A 55 -8.07 -19.81 2.71
C GLU A 55 -7.13 -20.00 1.52
N THR A 56 -7.67 -20.09 0.31
CA THR A 56 -6.89 -20.28 -0.93
C THR A 56 -6.03 -19.05 -1.20
N THR A 57 -6.61 -17.86 -1.10
CA THR A 57 -5.92 -16.59 -1.30
C THR A 57 -4.83 -16.39 -0.25
N LEU A 58 -5.15 -16.62 1.03
CA LEU A 58 -4.16 -16.48 2.11
C LEU A 58 -3.00 -17.45 1.97
N SER A 59 -3.28 -18.69 1.55
CA SER A 59 -2.26 -19.71 1.33
C SER A 59 -1.36 -19.43 0.12
N ALA A 60 -1.76 -18.55 -0.79
CA ALA A 60 -0.95 -18.13 -1.92
C ALA A 60 -0.02 -16.95 -1.60
N LEU A 61 -0.25 -16.27 -0.48
CA LEU A 61 0.51 -15.10 -0.06
C LEU A 61 1.64 -15.52 0.91
N HIS A 62 2.81 -15.80 0.34
CA HIS A 62 3.99 -16.23 1.10
C HIS A 62 5.00 -15.11 1.30
N GLY A 63 5.59 -15.01 2.49
CA GLY A 63 6.70 -14.10 2.78
C GLY A 63 6.88 -13.81 4.26
N ASP A 64 7.98 -13.10 4.53
CA ASP A 64 8.42 -12.73 5.89
C ASP A 64 7.86 -11.38 6.35
N ILE A 65 7.46 -10.55 5.40
CA ILE A 65 6.97 -9.18 5.61
C ILE A 65 5.57 -9.09 5.00
N ALA A 66 4.62 -8.53 5.74
CA ALA A 66 3.30 -8.23 5.20
C ALA A 66 2.81 -6.87 5.68
N ILE A 67 2.12 -6.17 4.79
CA ILE A 67 1.37 -4.95 5.10
C ILE A 67 -0.06 -5.12 4.61
N GLY A 68 -1.01 -4.57 5.35
CA GLY A 68 -2.42 -4.65 4.98
C GLY A 68 -3.20 -3.39 5.30
N HIS A 69 -4.30 -3.22 4.58
CA HIS A 69 -5.18 -2.07 4.72
C HIS A 69 -6.65 -2.44 4.61
N THR A 70 -7.48 -1.82 5.42
CA THR A 70 -8.94 -1.72 5.26
C THR A 70 -9.27 -0.28 4.95
N ARG A 71 -9.93 -0.02 3.82
CA ARG A 71 -10.19 1.34 3.34
C ARG A 71 -11.51 1.88 3.87
N TYR A 72 -11.45 3.13 4.31
CA TYR A 72 -12.57 4.04 4.48
C TYR A 72 -12.24 5.30 3.68
N SER A 73 -13.01 5.61 2.65
CA SER A 73 -12.69 6.74 1.78
C SER A 73 -12.97 8.07 2.47
N THR A 74 -11.95 8.90 2.57
CA THR A 74 -12.07 10.33 2.86
C THR A 74 -12.01 11.13 1.57
N THR A 75 -11.30 10.61 0.56
CA THR A 75 -11.11 11.18 -0.77
C THR A 75 -11.03 10.07 -1.83
N GLY A 76 -11.54 10.35 -3.03
CA GLY A 76 -11.61 9.39 -4.13
C GLY A 76 -12.80 8.44 -4.05
N SER A 77 -13.21 7.90 -5.20
CA SER A 77 -14.32 6.94 -5.30
C SER A 77 -13.95 5.56 -4.77
N SER A 78 -14.98 4.80 -4.37
CA SER A 78 -14.83 3.38 -3.98
C SER A 78 -14.74 2.52 -5.25
N VAL A 79 -13.56 2.55 -5.88
CA VAL A 79 -13.20 1.75 -7.04
C VAL A 79 -11.97 0.90 -6.71
N TRP A 80 -11.79 -0.19 -7.43
CA TRP A 80 -10.71 -1.15 -7.17
C TRP A 80 -9.32 -0.51 -7.23
N GLU A 81 -9.09 0.42 -8.15
CA GLU A 81 -7.82 1.13 -8.34
C GLU A 81 -7.40 1.89 -7.08
N ASN A 82 -8.37 2.42 -6.34
CA ASN A 82 -8.15 3.16 -5.11
C ASN A 82 -7.94 2.26 -3.87
N SER A 83 -8.11 0.95 -4.01
CA SER A 83 -7.85 -0.01 -2.92
C SER A 83 -6.36 -0.08 -2.61
N GLN A 84 -6.06 -0.26 -1.33
CA GLN A 84 -4.68 -0.37 -0.84
C GLN A 84 -4.37 -1.80 -0.37
N PRO A 85 -3.10 -2.23 -0.43
CA PRO A 85 -1.89 -1.48 -0.76
C PRO A 85 -1.85 -1.01 -2.21
N VAL A 86 -1.31 0.20 -2.43
CA VAL A 86 -0.97 0.69 -3.77
C VAL A 86 0.35 0.06 -4.19
N TYR A 87 0.40 -0.54 -5.38
CA TYR A 87 1.58 -1.20 -5.92
C TYR A 87 2.16 -0.44 -7.11
N ARG A 88 3.48 -0.38 -7.19
CA ARG A 88 4.22 0.06 -8.39
C ARG A 88 5.38 -0.86 -8.68
N GLN A 89 5.45 -1.29 -9.93
CA GLN A 89 6.63 -2.00 -10.47
C GLN A 89 7.78 -1.02 -10.65
N ILE A 90 8.98 -1.43 -10.27
CA ILE A 90 10.23 -0.69 -10.45
C ILE A 90 11.25 -1.67 -10.99
N ASP A 91 11.49 -1.66 -12.30
CA ASP A 91 12.36 -2.61 -13.01
C ASP A 91 12.01 -4.08 -12.65
N ALA A 92 12.96 -4.82 -12.11
CA ALA A 92 12.76 -6.20 -11.65
C ALA A 92 12.11 -6.28 -10.25
N ASN A 93 11.95 -5.15 -9.55
CA ASN A 93 11.42 -5.05 -8.20
C ASN A 93 10.09 -4.32 -8.18
N GLY A 94 9.59 -4.03 -6.98
CA GLY A 94 8.39 -3.24 -6.79
C GLY A 94 8.30 -2.68 -5.39
N ILE A 95 7.36 -1.76 -5.19
CA ILE A 95 6.95 -1.29 -3.87
C ILE A 95 5.45 -1.45 -3.69
N ALA A 96 5.04 -1.73 -2.47
CA ALA A 96 3.65 -1.67 -2.04
C ALA A 96 3.54 -0.69 -0.86
N LEU A 97 2.54 0.17 -0.87
CA LEU A 97 2.34 1.21 0.13
C LEU A 97 0.92 1.20 0.68
N THR A 98 0.80 1.26 1.99
CA THR A 98 -0.45 1.59 2.68
C THR A 98 -0.33 2.94 3.37
N HIS A 99 -1.40 3.72 3.30
CA HIS A 99 -1.46 5.08 3.83
C HIS A 99 -2.71 5.26 4.69
N ASN A 100 -2.54 5.86 5.84
CA ASN A 100 -3.63 6.38 6.66
C ASN A 100 -3.36 7.87 6.92
N GLY A 101 -4.22 8.73 6.40
CA GLY A 101 -4.06 10.17 6.52
C GLY A 101 -4.65 10.93 5.36
N ASN A 102 -4.19 12.15 5.18
CA ASN A 102 -4.60 13.00 4.06
C ASN A 102 -3.50 14.03 3.74
N LEU A 103 -3.14 14.15 2.46
CA LEU A 103 -2.26 15.19 1.97
C LEU A 103 -3.02 16.47 1.63
N THR A 104 -2.42 17.61 1.93
CA THR A 104 -2.98 18.93 1.64
C THR A 104 -2.44 19.56 0.35
N ASN A 105 -1.40 18.96 -0.26
CA ASN A 105 -0.74 19.47 -1.46
C ASN A 105 -0.79 18.51 -2.66
N THR A 106 -1.87 17.76 -2.79
CA THR A 106 -2.05 16.76 -3.87
C THR A 106 -1.95 17.37 -5.27
N GLY A 107 -2.48 18.58 -5.49
CA GLY A 107 -2.37 19.28 -6.77
C GLY A 107 -0.92 19.56 -7.18
N GLU A 108 -0.12 20.11 -6.26
CA GLU A 108 1.31 20.37 -6.48
C GLU A 108 2.09 19.09 -6.80
N LEU A 109 1.77 18.00 -6.09
CA LEU A 109 2.41 16.71 -6.33
C LEU A 109 2.01 16.11 -7.68
N ALA A 110 0.73 16.18 -8.05
CA ALA A 110 0.22 15.67 -9.31
C ALA A 110 0.86 16.37 -10.53
N GLU A 111 1.07 17.68 -10.47
CA GLU A 111 1.77 18.44 -11.53
C GLU A 111 3.21 17.96 -11.71
N ARG A 112 3.88 17.59 -10.63
CA ARG A 112 5.29 17.11 -10.67
C ARG A 112 5.42 15.67 -11.12
N ILE A 113 4.47 14.82 -10.79
CA ILE A 113 4.51 13.37 -11.02
C ILE A 113 3.97 13.01 -12.40
N GLY A 114 2.96 13.73 -12.88
CA GLY A 114 2.28 13.47 -14.15
C GLY A 114 0.98 12.68 -13.99
N LYS A 115 0.53 12.06 -15.09
CA LYS A 115 -0.76 11.37 -15.13
C LYS A 115 -0.74 10.07 -14.32
N LEU A 116 -1.78 9.88 -13.51
CA LEU A 116 -1.99 8.72 -12.64
C LEU A 116 -3.21 7.89 -13.09
N PHE A 117 -3.29 6.65 -12.63
CA PHE A 117 -4.42 5.74 -12.87
C PHE A 117 -5.52 5.89 -11.82
N ALA A 118 -5.14 6.02 -10.54
CA ALA A 118 -6.05 6.25 -9.43
C ALA A 118 -6.14 7.75 -9.10
N THR A 119 -7.02 8.10 -8.17
CA THR A 119 -7.31 9.49 -7.83
C THR A 119 -7.06 9.78 -6.34
N THR A 120 -6.13 9.04 -5.73
CA THR A 120 -5.83 9.14 -4.30
C THR A 120 -4.45 9.73 -4.04
N ASP A 121 -4.31 10.38 -2.88
CA ASP A 121 -3.04 10.83 -2.36
C ASP A 121 -2.06 9.67 -2.11
N SER A 122 -2.57 8.49 -1.75
CA SER A 122 -1.78 7.27 -1.60
C SER A 122 -1.08 6.88 -2.90
N GLU A 123 -1.75 7.04 -4.05
CA GLU A 123 -1.14 6.78 -5.35
C GLU A 123 -0.05 7.81 -5.67
N LEU A 124 -0.32 9.11 -5.42
CA LEU A 124 0.68 10.17 -5.60
C LEU A 124 1.95 9.90 -4.79
N MET A 125 1.79 9.49 -3.52
CA MET A 125 2.93 9.16 -2.66
C MET A 125 3.71 7.97 -3.20
N THR A 126 3.00 6.90 -3.58
CA THR A 126 3.62 5.68 -4.12
C THR A 126 4.39 5.99 -5.41
N GLU A 127 3.79 6.76 -6.32
CA GLU A 127 4.40 7.14 -7.58
C GLU A 127 5.64 8.03 -7.37
N ALA A 128 5.57 9.02 -6.47
CA ALA A 128 6.72 9.87 -6.14
C ALA A 128 7.91 9.06 -5.63
N ILE A 129 7.65 8.07 -4.77
CA ILE A 129 8.70 7.18 -4.23
C ILE A 129 9.24 6.28 -5.35
N ALA A 130 8.36 5.67 -6.15
CA ALA A 130 8.75 4.81 -7.26
C ALA A 130 9.62 5.55 -8.30
N GLN A 131 9.24 6.77 -8.68
CA GLN A 131 10.02 7.62 -9.58
C GLN A 131 11.38 7.98 -8.98
N ALA A 132 11.45 8.28 -7.68
CA ALA A 132 12.73 8.55 -7.02
C ALA A 132 13.65 7.33 -7.01
N MET A 133 13.10 6.12 -6.85
CA MET A 133 13.87 4.88 -6.96
C MET A 133 14.35 4.63 -8.39
N SER A 134 13.47 4.70 -9.38
CA SER A 134 13.78 4.39 -10.78
C SER A 134 14.68 5.44 -11.42
N ILE A 135 14.27 6.72 -11.40
CA ILE A 135 14.99 7.80 -12.14
C ILE A 135 16.36 8.10 -11.52
N HIS A 136 16.47 8.01 -10.19
CA HIS A 136 17.70 8.35 -9.46
C HIS A 136 18.46 7.12 -8.96
N ASN A 137 18.02 5.91 -9.32
CA ASN A 137 18.60 4.64 -8.87
C ASN A 137 18.81 4.60 -7.33
N LEU A 138 17.78 5.03 -6.58
CA LEU A 138 17.83 5.11 -5.12
C LEU A 138 17.30 3.82 -4.49
N THR A 139 17.90 3.43 -3.38
CA THR A 139 17.28 2.44 -2.48
C THR A 139 16.01 3.02 -1.86
N LEU A 140 15.09 2.17 -1.42
CA LEU A 140 13.84 2.61 -0.77
C LEU A 140 14.08 3.60 0.38
N PRO A 141 15.01 3.37 1.35
CA PRO A 141 15.28 4.35 2.40
C PRO A 141 15.70 5.72 1.85
N ASN A 142 16.57 5.75 0.85
CA ASN A 142 17.05 7.00 0.24
C ASN A 142 15.95 7.72 -0.55
N ALA A 143 15.10 6.97 -1.26
CA ALA A 143 13.93 7.52 -1.93
C ALA A 143 12.94 8.15 -0.94
N LEU A 144 12.70 7.50 0.21
CA LEU A 144 11.88 8.06 1.29
C LEU A 144 12.48 9.35 1.86
N MET A 145 13.76 9.35 2.18
CA MET A 145 14.44 10.57 2.68
C MET A 145 14.34 11.74 1.70
N ARG A 146 14.30 11.46 0.39
CA ARG A 146 14.16 12.45 -0.66
C ARG A 146 12.73 12.94 -0.85
N THR A 147 11.74 12.06 -0.74
CA THR A 147 10.35 12.37 -1.11
C THR A 147 9.48 12.82 0.05
N LEU A 148 9.63 12.22 1.24
CA LEU A 148 8.79 12.53 2.41
C LEU A 148 8.75 14.03 2.78
N PRO A 149 9.86 14.81 2.69
CA PRO A 149 9.81 16.24 2.99
C PRO A 149 8.91 17.07 2.06
N ALA A 150 8.56 16.53 0.88
CA ALA A 150 7.66 17.19 -0.06
C ALA A 150 6.17 16.91 0.22
N PHE A 151 5.85 15.92 1.04
CA PHE A 151 4.48 15.58 1.41
C PHE A 151 4.01 16.47 2.55
N ARG A 152 2.89 17.18 2.36
CA ARG A 152 2.29 18.04 3.37
C ARG A 152 0.96 17.48 3.81
N GLY A 153 0.76 17.38 5.13
CA GLY A 153 -0.47 16.84 5.72
C GLY A 153 -0.18 15.97 6.93
N ALA A 154 -1.18 15.25 7.38
CA ALA A 154 -1.05 14.26 8.44
C ALA A 154 -1.16 12.86 7.83
N PHE A 155 -0.13 12.04 7.96
CA PHE A 155 -0.09 10.71 7.35
C PHE A 155 0.78 9.73 8.13
N THR A 156 0.43 8.47 8.02
CA THR A 156 1.23 7.33 8.45
C THR A 156 1.33 6.35 7.28
N LEU A 157 2.51 5.80 7.06
CA LEU A 157 2.80 4.87 5.96
C LEU A 157 3.30 3.54 6.50
N ALA A 158 2.96 2.45 5.78
CA ALA A 158 3.70 1.20 5.80
C ALA A 158 4.04 0.83 4.35
N ILE A 159 5.29 0.51 4.11
CA ILE A 159 5.85 0.25 2.77
C ILE A 159 6.67 -1.03 2.82
#